data_8b09163d0a94ae6181bf61268abae010
#
_entry.id   8b09163d0a94ae6181bf61268abae010
#
_cell.length_a   1.000
_cell.length_b   1.000
_cell.length_c   1.000
_cell.angle_alpha   90.00
_cell.angle_beta   90.00
_cell.angle_gamma   90.00
#
_symmetry.space_group_name_H-M   'P 1'
#
loop_
_entity.id
_entity.type
_entity.pdbx_description
1 polymer ?
#
loop_
_entity_poly.entity_id
_entity_poly.type
_entity_poly.pdbx_seq_one_letter_code
_entity_poly.pdbx_strand_id
1 'polypeptide(L)'
;MCSSDLRYAANAPRLFAAAGERRQQLRDDLALRTAQDVADTLGTMKGVLMKIGQLASYVDDGLAPPARRVLSRLQDSVPPMSSELAASVVVAELGAAPERVFREWDPLPIAAASIGQVHRAITADGQAVAVKVQYPGIAETIAADLGNVALIKSLLKMAVPSQDVTALIEELRERIREELDYVREAENQRQFAAYFDGHPTARVPKVIDELSTARVITSELAAGARFSEMLGWPQEERDLAAETIYRFTFRSLYGLHAFNGDPHPGNYLFEPGGQVTFLDFGLVKHFTPAELEPLLQMNRDICIDHDPEAFRRTLESAGFLHQDAPVSTQAIVEHLAVFYDTIREPGPLTITSDYASSVVRRFFNLRSPLAEYMAIPQSYVILQRINLGLFAILGELSATADWRAISEEIWPSVRAPASTPMGQAEAGWRARRRPIAA
;
A
#
# COMPACT_ATOMS: atom_id res chain seq x y z
N MET A 1 -17.27 -15.55 27.36
CA MET A 1 -15.89 -15.75 27.86
C MET A 1 -15.23 -16.69 26.86
N CYS A 2 -14.28 -16.18 26.10
CA CYS A 2 -13.60 -16.94 25.05
C CYS A 2 -12.56 -17.90 25.69
N SER A 3 -12.26 -19.02 25.05
CA SER A 3 -11.28 -20.03 25.57
C SER A 3 -9.88 -19.43 25.79
N SER A 4 -9.55 -18.35 25.12
CA SER A 4 -8.32 -17.56 25.29
C SER A 4 -8.26 -16.81 26.63
N ASP A 5 -9.37 -16.23 27.09
CA ASP A 5 -9.43 -15.52 28.38
C ASP A 5 -9.23 -16.47 29.56
N LEU A 6 -9.78 -17.68 29.46
CA LEU A 6 -9.60 -18.73 30.45
C LEU A 6 -8.15 -19.25 30.51
N ARG A 7 -7.46 -19.33 29.39
CA ARG A 7 -6.05 -19.76 29.34
C ARG A 7 -5.09 -18.70 29.82
N TYR A 8 -5.35 -17.41 29.52
CA TYR A 8 -4.56 -16.30 30.04
C TYR A 8 -4.68 -16.20 31.56
N ALA A 9 -5.91 -16.34 32.09
CA ALA A 9 -6.18 -16.39 33.51
C ALA A 9 -5.53 -17.61 34.20
N ALA A 10 -5.53 -18.78 33.55
CA ALA A 10 -4.91 -20.00 34.06
C ALA A 10 -3.36 -19.96 34.07
N ASN A 11 -2.74 -19.20 33.17
CA ASN A 11 -1.28 -19.06 33.11
C ASN A 11 -0.73 -17.77 33.77
N ALA A 12 -1.60 -16.85 34.19
CA ALA A 12 -1.20 -15.64 34.90
C ALA A 12 -0.31 -15.91 36.13
N PRO A 13 -0.61 -16.91 37.01
CA PRO A 13 0.25 -17.22 38.14
C PRO A 13 1.67 -17.65 37.72
N ARG A 14 1.80 -18.40 36.62
CA ARG A 14 3.10 -18.88 36.08
C ARG A 14 3.91 -17.75 35.46
N LEU A 15 3.26 -16.79 34.83
CA LEU A 15 3.88 -15.60 34.27
C LEU A 15 4.38 -14.64 35.36
N PHE A 16 3.64 -14.52 36.47
CA PHE A 16 4.05 -13.71 37.64
C PHE A 16 5.20 -14.34 38.42
N ALA A 17 5.28 -15.67 38.47
CA ALA A 17 6.30 -16.40 39.23
C ALA A 17 7.63 -16.60 38.46
N ALA A 18 7.66 -16.36 37.15
CA ALA A 18 8.85 -16.51 36.34
C ALA A 18 9.61 -15.18 36.21
N ALA A 19 10.95 -15.22 36.27
CA ALA A 19 11.83 -14.05 36.15
C ALA A 19 12.71 -14.18 34.90
N GLY A 20 13.08 -13.02 34.31
CA GLY A 20 14.05 -12.94 33.22
C GLY A 20 13.65 -13.69 31.94
N GLU A 21 14.60 -14.42 31.34
CA GLU A 21 14.46 -15.14 30.07
C GLU A 21 13.30 -16.17 30.08
N ARG A 22 13.04 -16.81 31.22
CA ARG A 22 11.95 -17.79 31.35
C ARG A 22 10.58 -17.14 31.26
N ARG A 23 10.43 -15.89 31.68
CA ARG A 23 9.21 -15.11 31.52
C ARG A 23 8.99 -14.72 30.06
N GLN A 24 10.05 -14.40 29.36
CA GLN A 24 10.00 -14.09 27.93
C GLN A 24 9.63 -15.33 27.11
N GLN A 25 10.27 -16.48 27.38
CA GLN A 25 9.96 -17.76 26.74
C GLN A 25 8.50 -18.19 26.96
N LEU A 26 7.98 -18.04 28.18
CA LEU A 26 6.57 -18.35 28.47
C LEU A 26 5.58 -17.41 27.73
N ARG A 27 5.94 -16.14 27.57
CA ARG A 27 5.16 -15.19 26.76
C ARG A 27 5.20 -15.57 25.28
N ASP A 28 6.36 -15.90 24.76
CA ASP A 28 6.55 -16.28 23.36
C ASP A 28 5.84 -17.62 23.05
N ASP A 29 5.89 -18.61 23.93
CA ASP A 29 5.15 -19.86 23.83
C ASP A 29 3.64 -19.66 23.89
N LEU A 30 3.16 -18.78 24.79
CA LEU A 30 1.74 -18.47 24.89
C LEU A 30 1.25 -17.72 23.65
N ALA A 31 2.03 -16.78 23.15
CA ALA A 31 1.74 -16.05 21.93
C ALA A 31 1.70 -16.99 20.72
N LEU A 32 2.65 -17.94 20.62
CA LEU A 32 2.71 -18.91 19.55
C LEU A 32 1.50 -19.86 19.55
N ARG A 33 1.14 -20.41 20.71
CA ARG A 33 -0.03 -21.29 20.85
C ARG A 33 -1.34 -20.57 20.59
N THR A 34 -1.46 -19.33 21.09
CA THR A 34 -2.64 -18.50 20.82
C THR A 34 -2.74 -18.18 19.34
N ALA A 35 -1.62 -17.86 18.67
CA ALA A 35 -1.58 -17.62 17.24
C ALA A 35 -1.93 -18.88 16.42
N GLN A 36 -1.51 -20.07 16.86
CA GLN A 36 -1.88 -21.35 16.23
C GLN A 36 -3.37 -21.69 16.42
N ASP A 37 -3.90 -21.58 17.65
CA ASP A 37 -5.32 -21.81 17.93
C ASP A 37 -6.22 -20.83 17.15
N VAL A 38 -5.72 -19.61 16.94
CA VAL A 38 -6.36 -18.57 16.12
C VAL A 38 -6.31 -18.97 14.65
N ALA A 39 -5.16 -19.39 14.13
CA ALA A 39 -5.03 -19.84 12.73
C ALA A 39 -5.94 -21.04 12.42
N ASP A 40 -6.06 -22.01 13.35
CA ASP A 40 -6.93 -23.17 13.19
C ASP A 40 -8.42 -22.81 13.24
N THR A 41 -8.80 -21.85 14.10
CA THR A 41 -10.18 -21.33 14.19
C THR A 41 -10.53 -20.45 12.98
N LEU A 42 -9.54 -19.79 12.40
CA LEU A 42 -9.65 -18.82 11.33
C LEU A 42 -9.51 -19.45 9.91
N GLY A 43 -9.25 -20.74 9.81
CA GLY A 43 -9.18 -21.43 8.53
C GLY A 43 -10.41 -21.28 7.61
N THR A 44 -11.49 -20.71 8.16
CA THR A 44 -12.73 -20.36 7.44
C THR A 44 -12.83 -18.86 7.09
N MET A 45 -12.03 -17.95 7.73
CA MET A 45 -12.11 -16.50 7.60
C MET A 45 -11.04 -15.93 6.62
N LYS A 46 -10.89 -16.53 5.44
CA LYS A 46 -9.72 -16.34 4.55
C LYS A 46 -9.48 -14.89 4.11
N GLY A 47 -10.51 -14.13 3.72
CA GLY A 47 -10.36 -12.77 3.17
C GLY A 47 -9.99 -11.71 4.21
N VAL A 48 -10.68 -11.71 5.36
CA VAL A 48 -10.41 -10.75 6.46
C VAL A 48 -9.03 -10.97 7.07
N LEU A 49 -8.59 -12.22 7.17
CA LEU A 49 -7.29 -12.55 7.76
C LEU A 49 -6.12 -12.17 6.88
N MET A 50 -6.25 -12.36 5.59
CA MET A 50 -5.26 -11.90 4.63
C MET A 50 -5.05 -10.39 4.74
N LYS A 51 -6.15 -9.64 4.91
CA LYS A 51 -6.10 -8.19 5.09
C LYS A 51 -5.59 -7.76 6.45
N ILE A 52 -5.95 -8.46 7.53
CA ILE A 52 -5.35 -8.26 8.86
C ILE A 52 -3.84 -8.57 8.79
N GLY A 53 -3.42 -9.61 8.08
CA GLY A 53 -2.02 -9.95 7.86
C GLY A 53 -1.28 -8.85 7.10
N GLN A 54 -1.88 -8.29 6.06
CA GLN A 54 -1.33 -7.15 5.32
C GLN A 54 -1.23 -5.90 6.21
N LEU A 55 -2.28 -5.55 6.97
CA LEU A 55 -2.25 -4.43 7.91
C LEU A 55 -1.19 -4.65 9.01
N ALA A 56 -1.06 -5.86 9.52
CA ALA A 56 -0.09 -6.19 10.55
C ALA A 56 1.36 -6.20 10.04
N SER A 57 1.59 -6.49 8.76
CA SER A 57 2.93 -6.42 8.16
C SER A 57 3.48 -4.99 8.08
N TYR A 58 2.60 -3.99 8.04
CA TYR A 58 3.00 -2.57 8.12
C TYR A 58 3.31 -2.09 9.55
N VAL A 59 2.92 -2.86 10.58
CA VAL A 59 3.21 -2.58 12.00
C VAL A 59 4.39 -3.44 12.49
N ASP A 60 5.39 -3.62 11.66
CA ASP A 60 6.44 -4.65 11.73
C ASP A 60 7.24 -4.69 13.06
N ASP A 61 7.45 -3.55 13.71
CA ASP A 61 8.24 -3.47 14.94
C ASP A 61 7.46 -3.73 16.25
N GLY A 62 6.14 -3.91 16.18
CA GLY A 62 5.30 -4.21 17.35
C GLY A 62 4.93 -5.68 17.51
N LEU A 63 5.09 -6.50 16.47
CA LEU A 63 4.73 -7.91 16.48
C LEU A 63 5.92 -8.79 16.87
N ALA A 64 5.69 -9.71 17.81
CA ALA A 64 6.68 -10.73 18.12
C ALA A 64 6.99 -11.60 16.88
N PRO A 65 8.26 -11.99 16.62
CA PRO A 65 8.66 -12.76 15.45
C PRO A 65 7.81 -14.02 15.16
N PRO A 66 7.26 -14.74 16.17
CA PRO A 66 6.36 -15.86 15.94
C PRO A 66 5.00 -15.43 15.34
N ALA A 67 4.44 -14.32 15.81
CA ALA A 67 3.16 -13.79 15.30
C ALA A 67 3.28 -13.34 13.85
N ARG A 68 4.40 -12.68 13.49
CA ARG A 68 4.75 -12.28 12.13
C ARG A 68 4.78 -13.48 11.18
N ARG A 69 5.47 -14.58 11.55
CA ARG A 69 5.54 -15.80 10.75
C ARG A 69 4.19 -16.47 10.54
N VAL A 70 3.27 -16.37 11.50
CA VAL A 70 1.92 -16.93 11.34
C VAL A 70 1.11 -16.05 10.39
N LEU A 71 1.21 -14.72 10.51
CA LEU A 71 0.49 -13.77 9.64
C LEU A 71 0.99 -13.82 8.19
N SER A 72 2.31 -13.93 7.95
CA SER A 72 2.84 -14.09 6.59
C SER A 72 2.38 -15.38 5.94
N ARG A 73 2.32 -16.49 6.68
CA ARG A 73 1.78 -17.77 6.15
C ARG A 73 0.28 -17.66 5.78
N LEU A 74 -0.48 -16.81 6.44
CA LEU A 74 -1.89 -16.57 6.09
C LEU A 74 -2.03 -15.79 4.78
N GLN A 75 -1.04 -15.00 4.40
CA GLN A 75 -0.99 -14.30 3.11
C GLN A 75 -0.76 -15.27 1.94
N ASP A 76 0.09 -16.28 2.14
CA ASP A 76 0.54 -17.20 1.09
C ASP A 76 -0.40 -18.41 0.85
N SER A 77 -1.43 -18.59 1.68
CA SER A 77 -2.11 -19.92 1.83
C SER A 77 -3.53 -20.00 1.24
N VAL A 78 -3.97 -19.03 0.43
CA VAL A 78 -5.30 -19.13 -0.19
C VAL A 78 -5.20 -19.93 -1.48
N PRO A 79 -5.72 -21.18 -1.54
CA PRO A 79 -5.76 -21.90 -2.80
C PRO A 79 -6.67 -21.13 -3.78
N PRO A 80 -6.32 -21.09 -5.07
CA PRO A 80 -7.17 -20.49 -6.09
C PRO A 80 -8.55 -21.18 -6.08
N MET A 81 -9.61 -20.42 -6.43
CA MET A 81 -10.91 -21.03 -6.65
C MET A 81 -10.85 -21.97 -7.86
N SER A 82 -11.74 -22.93 -7.90
CA SER A 82 -11.80 -23.84 -9.06
C SER A 82 -12.15 -23.07 -10.33
N SER A 83 -11.71 -23.61 -11.46
CA SER A 83 -12.02 -23.04 -12.78
C SER A 83 -13.52 -22.93 -13.05
N GLU A 84 -14.31 -23.86 -12.53
CA GLU A 84 -15.78 -23.86 -12.66
C GLU A 84 -16.41 -22.70 -11.88
N LEU A 85 -15.90 -22.38 -10.69
CA LEU A 85 -16.36 -21.24 -9.91
C LEU A 85 -16.01 -19.91 -10.58
N ALA A 86 -14.79 -19.78 -11.12
CA ALA A 86 -14.42 -18.59 -11.89
C ALA A 86 -15.29 -18.42 -13.12
N ALA A 87 -15.52 -19.50 -13.88
CA ALA A 87 -16.41 -19.50 -15.03
C ALA A 87 -17.84 -19.13 -14.65
N SER A 88 -18.35 -19.58 -13.49
CA SER A 88 -19.69 -19.23 -13.04
C SER A 88 -19.87 -17.75 -12.76
N VAL A 89 -18.84 -17.07 -12.24
CA VAL A 89 -18.86 -15.60 -12.08
C VAL A 89 -18.84 -14.91 -13.43
N VAL A 90 -18.01 -15.35 -14.36
CA VAL A 90 -17.97 -14.80 -15.73
C VAL A 90 -19.35 -14.94 -16.41
N VAL A 91 -20.00 -16.12 -16.29
CA VAL A 91 -21.36 -16.32 -16.80
C VAL A 91 -22.36 -15.36 -16.18
N ALA A 92 -22.32 -15.20 -14.87
CA ALA A 92 -23.24 -14.32 -14.14
C ALA A 92 -23.06 -12.84 -14.52
N GLU A 93 -21.82 -12.42 -14.77
CA GLU A 93 -21.47 -11.02 -15.03
C GLU A 93 -21.48 -10.65 -16.51
N LEU A 94 -21.00 -11.53 -17.39
CA LEU A 94 -20.88 -11.27 -18.83
C LEU A 94 -21.95 -11.99 -19.68
N GLY A 95 -22.82 -12.76 -19.03
CA GLY A 95 -23.99 -13.38 -19.68
C GLY A 95 -23.70 -14.63 -20.52
N ALA A 96 -22.45 -15.07 -20.63
CA ALA A 96 -22.06 -16.26 -21.38
C ALA A 96 -20.83 -16.94 -20.75
N ALA A 97 -20.63 -18.22 -21.09
CA ALA A 97 -19.45 -18.96 -20.66
C ALA A 97 -18.15 -18.32 -21.21
N PRO A 98 -17.03 -18.41 -20.45
CA PRO A 98 -15.76 -17.79 -20.85
C PRO A 98 -15.36 -18.10 -22.32
N GLU A 99 -15.55 -19.34 -22.77
CA GLU A 99 -15.20 -19.82 -24.12
C GLU A 99 -16.10 -19.22 -25.23
N ARG A 100 -17.19 -18.54 -24.85
CA ARG A 100 -18.06 -17.77 -25.77
C ARG A 100 -17.79 -16.30 -25.72
N VAL A 101 -17.32 -15.79 -24.58
CA VAL A 101 -16.95 -14.38 -24.38
C VAL A 101 -15.57 -14.11 -24.98
N PHE A 102 -14.61 -15.00 -24.72
CA PHE A 102 -13.24 -14.91 -25.17
C PHE A 102 -12.95 -15.92 -26.28
N ARG A 103 -12.08 -15.57 -27.21
CA ARG A 103 -11.59 -16.51 -28.22
C ARG A 103 -10.74 -17.63 -27.59
N GLU A 104 -9.97 -17.26 -26.56
CA GLU A 104 -9.19 -18.18 -25.75
C GLU A 104 -9.35 -17.80 -24.28
N TRP A 105 -9.53 -18.80 -23.43
CA TRP A 105 -9.63 -18.65 -21.99
C TRP A 105 -8.69 -19.65 -21.30
N ASP A 106 -7.80 -19.16 -20.44
CA ASP A 106 -6.99 -20.05 -19.62
C ASP A 106 -7.75 -20.32 -18.30
N PRO A 107 -8.18 -21.57 -18.05
CA PRO A 107 -8.89 -21.92 -16.82
C PRO A 107 -8.01 -21.85 -15.58
N LEU A 108 -6.67 -21.87 -15.75
CA LEU A 108 -5.72 -21.72 -14.63
C LEU A 108 -5.42 -20.24 -14.40
N PRO A 109 -5.53 -19.77 -13.15
CA PRO A 109 -5.20 -18.37 -12.86
C PRO A 109 -3.69 -18.13 -12.97
N ILE A 110 -3.31 -16.99 -13.54
CA ILE A 110 -1.93 -16.51 -13.62
C ILE A 110 -1.46 -15.80 -12.34
N ALA A 111 -2.43 -15.35 -11.52
CA ALA A 111 -2.17 -14.70 -10.23
C ALA A 111 -3.37 -14.85 -9.29
N ALA A 112 -3.09 -14.86 -7.99
CA ALA A 112 -4.10 -14.66 -6.96
C ALA A 112 -4.21 -13.16 -6.64
N ALA A 113 -5.43 -12.71 -6.38
CA ALA A 113 -5.72 -11.39 -5.80
C ALA A 113 -6.29 -11.58 -4.38
N SER A 114 -6.36 -10.50 -3.57
CA SER A 114 -6.84 -10.60 -2.18
C SER A 114 -8.25 -11.19 -2.07
N ILE A 115 -9.14 -10.84 -2.97
CA ILE A 115 -10.55 -11.27 -2.99
C ILE A 115 -10.97 -11.93 -4.30
N GLY A 116 -10.01 -12.34 -5.14
CA GLY A 116 -10.26 -12.90 -6.46
C GLY A 116 -9.03 -13.57 -7.04
N GLN A 117 -9.09 -13.83 -8.33
CA GLN A 117 -7.97 -14.35 -9.10
C GLN A 117 -7.95 -13.76 -10.52
N VAL A 118 -6.80 -13.81 -11.16
CA VAL A 118 -6.59 -13.25 -12.49
C VAL A 118 -6.34 -14.37 -13.50
N HIS A 119 -7.10 -14.37 -14.58
CA HIS A 119 -6.97 -15.30 -15.70
C HIS A 119 -6.40 -14.60 -16.91
N ARG A 120 -5.67 -15.35 -17.75
CA ARG A 120 -5.30 -14.91 -19.07
C ARG A 120 -6.42 -15.25 -20.05
N ALA A 121 -6.72 -14.32 -20.93
CA ALA A 121 -7.65 -14.59 -22.03
C ALA A 121 -7.21 -13.86 -23.31
N ILE A 122 -7.85 -14.21 -24.43
CA ILE A 122 -7.74 -13.49 -25.70
C ILE A 122 -9.16 -13.11 -26.13
N THR A 123 -9.37 -11.83 -26.35
CA THR A 123 -10.68 -11.30 -26.83
C THR A 123 -11.01 -11.79 -28.24
N ALA A 124 -12.25 -11.58 -28.68
CA ALA A 124 -12.71 -12.00 -30.01
C ALA A 124 -11.90 -11.33 -31.15
N ASP A 125 -11.43 -10.11 -30.94
CA ASP A 125 -10.59 -9.33 -31.88
C ASP A 125 -9.09 -9.66 -31.78
N GLY A 126 -8.70 -10.55 -30.84
CA GLY A 126 -7.34 -11.07 -30.75
C GLY A 126 -6.43 -10.34 -29.75
N GLN A 127 -6.96 -9.45 -28.93
CA GLN A 127 -6.18 -8.79 -27.89
C GLN A 127 -5.96 -9.72 -26.69
N ALA A 128 -4.72 -9.80 -26.22
CA ALA A 128 -4.39 -10.50 -24.96
C ALA A 128 -4.83 -9.66 -23.76
N VAL A 129 -5.57 -10.25 -22.83
CA VAL A 129 -6.15 -9.59 -21.68
C VAL A 129 -5.93 -10.36 -20.38
N ALA A 130 -5.89 -9.63 -19.28
CA ALA A 130 -5.96 -10.14 -17.92
C ALA A 130 -7.40 -9.93 -17.41
N VAL A 131 -8.01 -11.00 -16.92
CA VAL A 131 -9.39 -11.01 -16.41
C VAL A 131 -9.35 -11.28 -14.92
N LYS A 132 -9.53 -10.24 -14.10
CA LYS A 132 -9.63 -10.32 -12.64
C LYS A 132 -11.05 -10.67 -12.26
N VAL A 133 -11.23 -11.82 -11.61
CA VAL A 133 -12.54 -12.37 -11.27
C VAL A 133 -12.65 -12.46 -9.74
N GLN A 134 -13.68 -11.86 -9.17
CA GLN A 134 -13.93 -11.87 -7.74
C GLN A 134 -14.42 -13.24 -7.26
N TYR A 135 -14.04 -13.66 -6.05
CA TYR A 135 -14.53 -14.90 -5.47
C TYR A 135 -16.04 -14.83 -5.21
N PRO A 136 -16.82 -15.84 -5.65
CA PRO A 136 -18.26 -15.84 -5.41
C PRO A 136 -18.59 -15.88 -3.92
N GLY A 137 -19.56 -15.05 -3.48
CA GLY A 137 -19.97 -14.99 -2.07
C GLY A 137 -18.96 -14.34 -1.12
N ILE A 138 -17.87 -13.75 -1.65
CA ILE A 138 -16.82 -13.15 -0.79
C ILE A 138 -17.34 -11.97 0.01
N ALA A 139 -18.23 -11.16 -0.57
CA ALA A 139 -18.82 -9.99 0.09
C ALA A 139 -19.65 -10.42 1.32
N GLU A 140 -20.48 -11.44 1.17
CA GLU A 140 -21.32 -12.00 2.25
C GLU A 140 -20.45 -12.65 3.32
N THR A 141 -19.42 -13.41 2.91
CA THR A 141 -18.47 -14.04 3.83
C THR A 141 -17.76 -12.99 4.68
N ILE A 142 -17.22 -11.96 4.04
CA ILE A 142 -16.54 -10.86 4.74
C ILE A 142 -17.48 -10.10 5.65
N ALA A 143 -18.73 -9.84 5.22
CA ALA A 143 -19.73 -9.17 6.05
C ALA A 143 -20.07 -10.00 7.32
N ALA A 144 -20.19 -11.31 7.18
CA ALA A 144 -20.40 -12.23 8.31
C ALA A 144 -19.19 -12.25 9.24
N ASP A 145 -17.98 -12.30 8.70
CA ASP A 145 -16.73 -12.31 9.45
C ASP A 145 -16.53 -10.99 10.23
N LEU A 146 -16.79 -9.85 9.60
CA LEU A 146 -16.76 -8.53 10.24
C LEU A 146 -17.88 -8.34 11.27
N GLY A 147 -18.96 -9.12 11.18
CA GLY A 147 -19.99 -9.20 12.20
C GLY A 147 -19.48 -9.78 13.53
N ASN A 148 -18.41 -10.58 13.49
CA ASN A 148 -17.80 -11.19 14.69
C ASN A 148 -16.78 -10.26 15.39
N VAL A 149 -17.23 -9.01 15.66
CA VAL A 149 -16.42 -7.91 16.20
C VAL A 149 -15.66 -8.30 17.47
N ALA A 150 -16.22 -9.15 18.31
CA ALA A 150 -15.59 -9.55 19.57
C ALA A 150 -14.29 -10.35 19.36
N LEU A 151 -14.28 -11.23 18.38
CA LEU A 151 -13.11 -12.03 18.02
C LEU A 151 -12.03 -11.14 17.39
N ILE A 152 -12.40 -10.30 16.43
CA ILE A 152 -11.48 -9.36 15.78
C ILE A 152 -10.88 -8.39 16.79
N LYS A 153 -11.67 -7.84 17.72
CA LYS A 153 -11.18 -6.99 18.81
C LYS A 153 -10.16 -7.70 19.70
N SER A 154 -10.40 -8.96 20.01
CA SER A 154 -9.47 -9.76 20.84
C SER A 154 -8.13 -9.94 20.13
N LEU A 155 -8.15 -10.25 18.82
CA LEU A 155 -6.97 -10.44 18.00
C LEU A 155 -6.14 -9.15 17.83
N LEU A 156 -6.83 -8.06 17.49
CA LEU A 156 -6.19 -6.75 17.31
C LEU A 156 -5.60 -6.21 18.62
N LYS A 157 -6.30 -6.40 19.76
CA LYS A 157 -5.73 -6.03 21.08
C LYS A 157 -4.46 -6.80 21.44
N MET A 158 -4.32 -8.03 20.97
CA MET A 158 -3.08 -8.80 21.16
C MET A 158 -1.97 -8.36 20.22
N ALA A 159 -2.31 -8.00 18.99
CA ALA A 159 -1.36 -7.56 17.96
C ALA A 159 -0.89 -6.10 18.20
N VAL A 160 -1.78 -5.20 18.61
CA VAL A 160 -1.54 -3.75 18.73
C VAL A 160 -2.16 -3.21 20.03
N PRO A 161 -1.60 -3.52 21.21
CA PRO A 161 -2.20 -3.20 22.51
C PRO A 161 -2.42 -1.70 22.76
N SER A 162 -1.68 -0.83 22.07
CA SER A 162 -1.65 0.62 22.30
C SER A 162 -2.60 1.42 21.38
N GLN A 163 -3.31 0.77 20.44
CA GLN A 163 -4.16 1.46 19.48
C GLN A 163 -5.65 1.32 19.78
N ASP A 164 -6.45 2.29 19.29
CA ASP A 164 -7.92 2.18 19.33
C ASP A 164 -8.38 1.10 18.35
N VAL A 165 -8.65 -0.06 18.90
CA VAL A 165 -9.09 -1.25 18.15
C VAL A 165 -10.43 -0.98 17.42
N THR A 166 -11.25 -0.04 17.88
CA THR A 166 -12.54 0.27 17.24
C THR A 166 -12.29 1.04 15.94
N ALA A 167 -11.44 2.05 15.99
CA ALA A 167 -11.03 2.80 14.80
C ALA A 167 -10.35 1.88 13.76
N LEU A 168 -9.50 0.95 14.21
CA LEU A 168 -8.83 -0.01 13.33
C LEU A 168 -9.81 -0.98 12.66
N ILE A 169 -10.86 -1.42 13.35
CA ILE A 169 -11.93 -2.26 12.77
C ILE A 169 -12.72 -1.49 11.70
N GLU A 170 -13.05 -0.24 11.96
CA GLU A 170 -13.78 0.56 10.97
C GLU A 170 -12.91 0.84 9.74
N GLU A 171 -11.63 1.11 9.93
CA GLU A 171 -10.69 1.23 8.81
C GLU A 171 -10.60 -0.08 8.02
N LEU A 172 -10.48 -1.23 8.69
CA LEU A 172 -10.48 -2.53 8.03
C LEU A 172 -11.76 -2.77 7.21
N ARG A 173 -12.92 -2.41 7.77
CA ARG A 173 -14.20 -2.50 7.06
C ARG A 173 -14.25 -1.65 5.82
N GLU A 174 -13.76 -0.42 5.91
CA GLU A 174 -13.73 0.50 4.77
C GLU A 174 -12.82 -0.02 3.67
N ARG A 175 -11.61 -0.49 4.02
CA ARG A 175 -10.67 -1.09 3.06
C ARG A 175 -11.24 -2.29 2.32
N ILE A 176 -11.93 -3.16 3.04
CA ILE A 176 -12.56 -4.33 2.45
C ILE A 176 -13.71 -3.93 1.50
N ARG A 177 -14.50 -2.91 1.86
CA ARG A 177 -15.52 -2.39 0.95
C ARG A 177 -14.93 -1.80 -0.32
N GLU A 178 -13.82 -1.06 -0.20
CA GLU A 178 -13.09 -0.51 -1.34
C GLU A 178 -12.59 -1.64 -2.27
N GLU A 179 -12.02 -2.72 -1.73
CA GLU A 179 -11.56 -3.86 -2.52
C GLU A 179 -12.68 -4.64 -3.20
N LEU A 180 -13.87 -4.67 -2.60
CA LEU A 180 -15.04 -5.32 -3.21
C LEU A 180 -15.61 -4.53 -4.39
N ASP A 181 -15.27 -3.27 -4.55
CA ASP A 181 -15.81 -2.38 -5.57
C ASP A 181 -14.95 -2.37 -6.85
N TYR A 182 -15.14 -3.38 -7.70
CA TYR A 182 -14.42 -3.47 -8.98
C TYR A 182 -14.82 -2.39 -9.98
N VAL A 183 -16.00 -1.78 -9.83
CA VAL A 183 -16.40 -0.63 -10.68
C VAL A 183 -15.49 0.56 -10.36
N ARG A 184 -15.29 0.85 -9.07
CA ARG A 184 -14.40 1.92 -8.62
C ARG A 184 -12.94 1.63 -8.98
N GLU A 185 -12.48 0.40 -8.84
CA GLU A 185 -11.12 0.01 -9.25
C GLU A 185 -10.90 0.25 -10.74
N ALA A 186 -11.84 -0.18 -11.58
CA ALA A 186 -11.79 0.05 -13.04
C ALA A 186 -11.78 1.55 -13.39
N GLU A 187 -12.58 2.37 -12.70
CA GLU A 187 -12.60 3.83 -12.89
C GLU A 187 -11.26 4.47 -12.52
N ASN A 188 -10.70 4.11 -11.37
CA ASN A 188 -9.38 4.56 -10.98
C ASN A 188 -8.32 4.16 -12.01
N GLN A 189 -8.32 2.90 -12.44
CA GLN A 189 -7.37 2.40 -13.45
C GLN A 189 -7.48 3.18 -14.77
N ARG A 190 -8.70 3.51 -15.23
CA ARG A 190 -8.91 4.35 -16.44
C ARG A 190 -8.29 5.74 -16.28
N GLN A 191 -8.51 6.37 -15.13
CA GLN A 191 -7.93 7.70 -14.85
C GLN A 191 -6.40 7.67 -14.92
N PHE A 192 -5.78 6.68 -14.26
CA PHE A 192 -4.34 6.54 -14.29
C PHE A 192 -3.83 6.15 -15.68
N ALA A 193 -4.48 5.23 -16.39
CA ALA A 193 -4.12 4.86 -17.76
C ALA A 193 -4.18 6.06 -18.71
N ALA A 194 -5.23 6.89 -18.61
CA ALA A 194 -5.35 8.12 -19.39
C ALA A 194 -4.29 9.16 -19.03
N TYR A 195 -3.99 9.30 -17.73
CA TYR A 195 -2.98 10.24 -17.27
C TYR A 195 -1.56 9.84 -17.71
N PHE A 196 -1.20 8.56 -17.69
CA PHE A 196 0.12 8.06 -18.07
C PHE A 196 0.19 7.54 -19.52
N ASP A 197 -0.82 7.79 -20.36
CA ASP A 197 -0.80 7.34 -21.75
C ASP A 197 0.41 7.93 -22.49
N GLY A 198 1.20 7.04 -23.10
CA GLY A 198 2.44 7.41 -23.80
C GLY A 198 3.59 7.89 -22.89
N HIS A 199 3.52 7.66 -21.57
CA HIS A 199 4.63 7.96 -20.66
C HIS A 199 5.86 7.09 -21.01
N PRO A 200 7.09 7.63 -20.90
CA PRO A 200 8.30 6.90 -21.35
C PRO A 200 8.60 5.64 -20.55
N THR A 201 8.26 5.56 -19.27
CA THR A 201 8.65 4.45 -18.40
C THR A 201 7.50 3.89 -17.54
N ALA A 202 6.49 4.68 -17.22
CA ALA A 202 5.34 4.22 -16.43
C ALA A 202 4.20 3.77 -17.35
N ARG A 203 3.67 2.57 -17.13
CA ARG A 203 2.56 2.00 -17.87
C ARG A 203 1.42 1.59 -16.95
N VAL A 204 0.20 1.85 -17.39
CA VAL A 204 -1.04 1.35 -16.75
C VAL A 204 -1.84 0.62 -17.82
N PRO A 205 -2.18 -0.67 -17.64
CA PRO A 205 -3.00 -1.41 -18.58
C PRO A 205 -4.37 -0.77 -18.77
N LYS A 206 -4.85 -0.66 -20.02
CA LYS A 206 -6.17 -0.09 -20.29
C LYS A 206 -7.26 -1.09 -19.93
N VAL A 207 -8.33 -0.60 -19.32
CA VAL A 207 -9.53 -1.39 -19.02
C VAL A 207 -10.33 -1.61 -20.31
N ILE A 208 -10.87 -2.80 -20.49
CA ILE A 208 -11.79 -3.17 -21.56
C ILE A 208 -13.21 -3.06 -20.99
N ASP A 209 -13.89 -1.98 -21.30
CA ASP A 209 -15.17 -1.61 -20.67
C ASP A 209 -16.27 -2.63 -20.89
N GLU A 210 -16.38 -3.15 -22.12
CA GLU A 210 -17.41 -4.10 -22.52
C GLU A 210 -17.27 -5.47 -21.82
N LEU A 211 -16.09 -5.73 -21.24
CA LEU A 211 -15.74 -6.96 -20.53
C LEU A 211 -15.47 -6.72 -19.03
N SER A 212 -15.90 -5.57 -18.50
CA SER A 212 -15.72 -5.19 -17.10
C SER A 212 -17.07 -4.87 -16.43
N THR A 213 -17.26 -5.39 -15.21
CA THR A 213 -18.51 -5.32 -14.46
C THR A 213 -18.25 -5.14 -12.97
N ALA A 214 -19.26 -5.32 -12.13
CA ALA A 214 -19.10 -5.20 -10.67
C ALA A 214 -18.18 -6.26 -10.04
N ARG A 215 -17.99 -7.43 -10.67
CA ARG A 215 -17.20 -8.54 -10.15
C ARG A 215 -16.14 -9.08 -11.12
N VAL A 216 -16.01 -8.45 -12.29
CA VAL A 216 -15.01 -8.82 -13.30
C VAL A 216 -14.36 -7.54 -13.81
N ILE A 217 -13.04 -7.45 -13.77
CA ILE A 217 -12.26 -6.40 -14.45
C ILE A 217 -11.42 -7.06 -15.53
N THR A 218 -11.60 -6.63 -16.76
CA THR A 218 -10.76 -7.04 -17.89
C THR A 218 -9.89 -5.88 -18.32
N SER A 219 -8.58 -6.11 -18.40
CA SER A 219 -7.61 -5.10 -18.86
C SER A 219 -6.58 -5.71 -19.81
N GLU A 220 -5.82 -4.87 -20.49
CA GLU A 220 -4.67 -5.32 -21.28
C GLU A 220 -3.78 -6.26 -20.46
N LEU A 221 -3.34 -7.36 -21.07
CA LEU A 221 -2.37 -8.24 -20.42
C LEU A 221 -1.00 -7.57 -20.42
N ALA A 222 -0.47 -7.30 -19.22
CA ALA A 222 0.87 -6.80 -19.05
C ALA A 222 1.91 -7.93 -19.07
N ALA A 223 3.07 -7.66 -19.62
CA ALA A 223 4.25 -8.50 -19.55
C ALA A 223 5.31 -7.83 -18.66
N GLY A 224 6.27 -8.61 -18.21
CA GLY A 224 7.40 -8.12 -17.40
C GLY A 224 7.79 -9.09 -16.30
N ALA A 225 8.97 -8.86 -15.73
CA ALA A 225 9.47 -9.61 -14.59
C ALA A 225 8.75 -9.22 -13.31
N ARG A 226 8.59 -10.16 -12.38
CA ARG A 226 8.09 -9.89 -11.04
C ARG A 226 9.16 -9.22 -10.18
N PHE A 227 8.74 -8.57 -9.12
CA PHE A 227 9.64 -7.87 -8.20
C PHE A 227 10.77 -8.78 -7.66
N SER A 228 10.46 -10.02 -7.31
CA SER A 228 11.47 -10.99 -6.84
C SER A 228 12.54 -11.32 -7.88
N GLU A 229 12.20 -11.31 -9.17
CA GLU A 229 13.14 -11.51 -10.27
C GLU A 229 13.97 -10.25 -10.50
N MET A 230 13.32 -9.09 -10.42
CA MET A 230 13.93 -7.78 -10.58
C MET A 230 14.99 -7.47 -9.51
N LEU A 231 14.85 -7.99 -8.28
CA LEU A 231 15.86 -7.89 -7.22
C LEU A 231 17.22 -8.50 -7.63
N GLY A 232 17.24 -9.45 -8.57
CA GLY A 232 18.44 -10.04 -9.14
C GLY A 232 19.07 -9.24 -10.28
N TRP A 233 18.48 -8.14 -10.72
CA TRP A 233 18.99 -7.32 -11.82
C TRP A 233 20.15 -6.42 -11.37
N PRO A 234 20.96 -5.87 -12.32
CA PRO A 234 21.98 -4.88 -12.00
C PRO A 234 21.43 -3.69 -11.22
N GLN A 235 22.25 -3.09 -10.36
CA GLN A 235 21.82 -1.96 -9.52
C GLN A 235 21.28 -0.80 -10.36
N GLU A 236 21.90 -0.52 -11.51
CA GLU A 236 21.45 0.53 -12.43
C GLU A 236 20.01 0.35 -12.90
N GLU A 237 19.60 -0.88 -13.22
CA GLU A 237 18.21 -1.20 -13.59
C GLU A 237 17.26 -1.05 -12.41
N ARG A 238 17.69 -1.42 -11.21
CA ARG A 238 16.92 -1.23 -9.98
C ARG A 238 16.73 0.24 -9.63
N ASP A 239 17.77 1.06 -9.83
CA ASP A 239 17.70 2.51 -9.62
C ASP A 239 16.75 3.17 -10.64
N LEU A 240 16.80 2.78 -11.91
CA LEU A 240 15.87 3.27 -12.93
C LEU A 240 14.41 2.91 -12.63
N ALA A 241 14.15 1.68 -12.22
CA ALA A 241 12.79 1.26 -11.84
C ALA A 241 12.30 2.00 -10.59
N ALA A 242 13.17 2.22 -9.62
CA ALA A 242 12.89 3.00 -8.43
C ALA A 242 12.54 4.46 -8.76
N GLU A 243 13.29 5.08 -9.69
CA GLU A 243 12.99 6.43 -10.20
C GLU A 243 11.59 6.46 -10.85
N THR A 244 11.24 5.46 -11.67
CA THR A 244 9.92 5.37 -12.28
C THR A 244 8.82 5.25 -11.23
N ILE A 245 8.98 4.38 -10.21
CA ILE A 245 8.00 4.22 -9.12
C ILE A 245 7.84 5.54 -8.37
N TYR A 246 8.94 6.22 -8.05
CA TYR A 246 8.92 7.51 -7.37
C TYR A 246 8.19 8.57 -8.21
N ARG A 247 8.54 8.71 -9.48
CA ARG A 247 7.90 9.66 -10.41
C ARG A 247 6.41 9.36 -10.57
N PHE A 248 6.04 8.10 -10.81
CA PHE A 248 4.63 7.70 -10.91
C PHE A 248 3.84 8.14 -9.68
N THR A 249 4.36 7.83 -8.50
CA THR A 249 3.71 8.13 -7.22
C THR A 249 3.45 9.63 -7.03
N PHE A 250 4.49 10.45 -7.16
CA PHE A 250 4.36 11.89 -6.89
C PHE A 250 3.78 12.69 -8.06
N ARG A 251 3.94 12.23 -9.32
CA ARG A 251 3.21 12.81 -10.45
C ARG A 251 1.71 12.58 -10.36
N SER A 252 1.30 11.40 -9.90
CA SER A 252 -0.12 11.12 -9.65
C SER A 252 -0.66 12.02 -8.55
N LEU A 253 0.08 12.17 -7.45
CA LEU A 253 -0.34 13.02 -6.33
C LEU A 253 -0.54 14.47 -6.75
N TYR A 254 0.45 15.07 -7.41
CA TYR A 254 0.41 16.51 -7.72
C TYR A 254 -0.23 16.84 -9.07
N GLY A 255 -0.33 15.89 -9.99
CA GLY A 255 -0.86 16.13 -11.33
C GLY A 255 -2.24 15.55 -11.57
N LEU A 256 -2.57 14.41 -10.96
CA LEU A 256 -3.89 13.78 -11.02
C LEU A 256 -4.70 14.01 -9.73
N HIS A 257 -4.08 14.58 -8.70
CA HIS A 257 -4.64 14.71 -7.36
C HIS A 257 -5.10 13.35 -6.79
N ALA A 258 -4.45 12.30 -7.20
CA ALA A 258 -4.76 10.93 -6.82
C ALA A 258 -3.49 10.21 -6.38
N PHE A 259 -3.62 9.34 -5.40
CA PHE A 259 -2.51 8.58 -4.86
C PHE A 259 -2.89 7.11 -4.78
N ASN A 260 -2.14 6.24 -5.48
CA ASN A 260 -2.35 4.80 -5.39
C ASN A 260 -1.90 4.30 -4.02
N GLY A 261 -2.86 3.78 -3.26
CA GLY A 261 -2.74 3.50 -1.83
C GLY A 261 -2.16 2.15 -1.48
N ASP A 262 -1.85 1.29 -2.45
CA ASP A 262 -1.30 -0.05 -2.20
C ASP A 262 0.06 -0.27 -2.87
N PRO A 263 1.14 0.37 -2.36
CA PRO A 263 2.50 0.13 -2.85
C PRO A 263 2.98 -1.25 -2.39
N HIS A 264 2.56 -2.29 -3.10
CA HIS A 264 2.95 -3.67 -2.83
C HIS A 264 3.78 -4.23 -3.99
N PRO A 265 4.88 -4.97 -3.73
CA PRO A 265 5.73 -5.53 -4.79
C PRO A 265 4.97 -6.36 -5.84
N GLY A 266 3.90 -7.04 -5.44
CA GLY A 266 3.04 -7.84 -6.34
C GLY A 266 2.23 -7.03 -7.34
N ASN A 267 2.13 -5.71 -7.16
CA ASN A 267 1.35 -4.80 -8.01
C ASN A 267 2.19 -4.17 -9.13
N TYR A 268 3.44 -4.62 -9.31
CA TYR A 268 4.37 -4.10 -10.32
C TYR A 268 4.92 -5.20 -11.21
N LEU A 269 5.06 -4.91 -12.51
CA LEU A 269 5.87 -5.68 -13.43
C LEU A 269 6.96 -4.80 -14.03
N PHE A 270 8.13 -5.37 -14.26
CA PHE A 270 9.34 -4.66 -14.63
C PHE A 270 9.89 -5.12 -15.97
N GLU A 271 10.33 -4.17 -16.79
CA GLU A 271 11.08 -4.41 -18.01
C GLU A 271 12.37 -3.57 -17.99
N PRO A 272 13.42 -3.97 -18.71
CA PRO A 272 14.69 -3.23 -18.77
C PRO A 272 14.51 -1.76 -19.16
N GLY A 273 15.44 -0.90 -18.71
CA GLY A 273 15.39 0.53 -18.96
C GLY A 273 14.44 1.29 -18.03
N GLY A 274 14.16 0.73 -16.86
CA GLY A 274 13.34 1.36 -15.82
C GLY A 274 11.84 1.37 -16.13
N GLN A 275 11.38 0.54 -17.08
CA GLN A 275 9.95 0.44 -17.39
C GLN A 275 9.21 -0.31 -16.28
N VAL A 276 8.13 0.29 -15.78
CA VAL A 276 7.29 -0.28 -14.72
C VAL A 276 5.83 -0.23 -15.14
N THR A 277 5.16 -1.38 -15.09
CA THR A 277 3.70 -1.50 -15.26
C THR A 277 3.04 -1.62 -13.90
N PHE A 278 2.06 -0.76 -13.63
CA PHE A 278 1.28 -0.69 -12.39
C PHE A 278 -0.06 -1.40 -12.61
N LEU A 279 -0.42 -2.35 -11.74
CA LEU A 279 -1.49 -3.32 -12.00
C LEU A 279 -2.74 -3.15 -11.12
N ASP A 280 -2.62 -2.64 -9.89
CA ASP A 280 -3.72 -2.58 -8.93
C ASP A 280 -4.11 -1.13 -8.60
N PHE A 281 -5.41 -0.82 -8.70
CA PHE A 281 -6.00 0.48 -8.46
C PHE A 281 -7.22 0.41 -7.53
N GLY A 282 -7.37 -0.70 -6.79
CA GLY A 282 -8.44 -0.91 -5.83
C GLY A 282 -8.41 0.09 -4.67
N LEU A 283 -7.23 0.56 -4.30
CA LEU A 283 -7.04 1.52 -3.23
C LEU A 283 -6.42 2.82 -3.77
N VAL A 284 -7.26 3.76 -4.17
CA VAL A 284 -6.82 5.10 -4.61
C VAL A 284 -7.48 6.16 -3.74
N LYS A 285 -6.66 7.04 -3.13
CA LYS A 285 -7.13 8.24 -2.45
C LYS A 285 -7.11 9.42 -3.42
N HIS A 286 -8.25 10.03 -3.61
CA HIS A 286 -8.37 11.31 -4.31
C HIS A 286 -8.28 12.47 -3.31
N PHE A 287 -7.54 13.50 -3.66
CA PHE A 287 -7.33 14.69 -2.85
C PHE A 287 -7.96 15.92 -3.52
N THR A 288 -8.56 16.75 -2.72
CA THR A 288 -8.91 18.11 -3.15
C THR A 288 -7.66 19.00 -3.19
N PRO A 289 -7.64 20.08 -3.97
CA PRO A 289 -6.54 21.05 -3.93
C PRO A 289 -6.27 21.58 -2.52
N ALA A 290 -7.31 21.78 -1.70
CA ALA A 290 -7.20 22.25 -0.33
C ALA A 290 -6.50 21.22 0.60
N GLU A 291 -6.63 19.93 0.34
CA GLU A 291 -5.90 18.89 1.08
C GLU A 291 -4.44 18.78 0.64
N LEU A 292 -4.10 19.15 -0.60
CA LEU A 292 -2.72 19.12 -1.09
C LEU A 292 -1.90 20.34 -0.70
N GLU A 293 -2.54 21.50 -0.53
CA GLU A 293 -1.87 22.77 -0.24
C GLU A 293 -0.97 22.71 1.01
N PRO A 294 -1.40 22.16 2.17
CA PRO A 294 -0.53 22.03 3.33
C PRO A 294 0.71 21.16 3.08
N LEU A 295 0.58 20.09 2.27
CA LEU A 295 1.70 19.23 1.93
C LEU A 295 2.74 19.94 1.07
N LEU A 296 2.27 20.72 0.09
CA LEU A 296 3.13 21.54 -0.76
C LEU A 296 3.82 22.63 0.07
N GLN A 297 3.09 23.27 1.00
CA GLN A 297 3.65 24.29 1.86
C GLN A 297 4.69 23.71 2.83
N MET A 298 4.43 22.57 3.45
CA MET A 298 5.41 21.88 4.30
C MET A 298 6.69 21.53 3.54
N ASN A 299 6.57 21.01 2.30
CA ASN A 299 7.74 20.76 1.45
C ASN A 299 8.52 22.03 1.16
N ARG A 300 7.81 23.12 0.88
CA ARG A 300 8.43 24.42 0.62
C ARG A 300 9.17 24.94 1.85
N ASP A 301 8.49 24.98 3.00
CA ASP A 301 9.04 25.53 4.25
C ASP A 301 10.33 24.83 4.65
N ILE A 302 10.35 23.48 4.63
CA ILE A 302 11.48 22.71 5.15
C ILE A 302 12.55 22.41 4.10
N CYS A 303 12.15 22.20 2.83
CA CYS A 303 13.09 21.78 1.80
C CYS A 303 13.61 22.95 0.95
N ILE A 304 12.84 24.01 0.75
CA ILE A 304 13.20 25.10 -0.17
C ILE A 304 13.62 26.33 0.63
N ASP A 305 12.74 26.82 1.49
CA ASP A 305 12.94 28.09 2.22
C ASP A 305 13.79 27.87 3.48
N HIS A 306 13.97 26.62 3.94
CA HIS A 306 14.69 26.24 5.16
C HIS A 306 14.23 27.07 6.37
N ASP A 307 12.91 27.29 6.48
CA ASP A 307 12.27 28.05 7.55
C ASP A 307 11.52 27.12 8.53
N PRO A 308 12.16 26.68 9.63
CA PRO A 308 11.54 25.82 10.62
C PRO A 308 10.31 26.43 11.29
N GLU A 309 10.28 27.76 11.45
CA GLU A 309 9.15 28.44 12.09
C GLU A 309 7.94 28.50 11.14
N ALA A 310 8.15 28.69 9.84
CA ALA A 310 7.09 28.56 8.84
C ALA A 310 6.54 27.12 8.83
N PHE A 311 7.43 26.13 8.81
CA PHE A 311 7.05 24.72 8.87
C PHE A 311 6.19 24.38 10.08
N ARG A 312 6.57 24.87 11.27
CA ARG A 312 5.76 24.75 12.48
C ARG A 312 4.37 25.35 12.30
N ARG A 313 4.27 26.58 11.82
CA ARG A 313 2.97 27.24 11.57
C ARG A 313 2.11 26.47 10.60
N THR A 314 2.70 25.91 9.55
CA THR A 314 1.99 25.06 8.57
C THR A 314 1.46 23.80 9.23
N LEU A 315 2.24 23.10 10.07
CA LEU A 315 1.80 21.92 10.83
C LEU A 315 0.64 22.24 11.78
N GLU A 316 0.72 23.36 12.51
CA GLU A 316 -0.33 23.82 13.42
C GLU A 316 -1.63 24.17 12.68
N SER A 317 -1.53 24.90 11.58
CA SER A 317 -2.69 25.31 10.78
C SER A 317 -3.37 24.13 10.07
N ALA A 318 -2.61 23.14 9.66
CA ALA A 318 -3.10 21.92 9.01
C ALA A 318 -3.56 20.83 9.99
N GLY A 319 -3.40 21.06 11.30
CA GLY A 319 -3.85 20.13 12.36
C GLY A 319 -2.93 18.95 12.60
N PHE A 320 -1.69 18.97 12.10
CA PHE A 320 -0.67 17.96 12.41
C PHE A 320 -0.03 18.17 13.77
N LEU A 321 -0.05 19.39 14.26
CA LEU A 321 0.45 19.79 15.57
C LEU A 321 -0.61 20.59 16.29
N HIS A 322 -0.78 20.36 17.59
CA HIS A 322 -1.66 21.18 18.42
C HIS A 322 -1.13 22.61 18.45
N GLN A 323 -2.02 23.59 18.36
CA GLN A 323 -1.66 25.00 18.50
C GLN A 323 -1.03 25.24 19.88
N ASP A 324 0.01 26.07 19.91
CA ASP A 324 0.74 26.41 21.13
C ASP A 324 1.30 25.21 21.89
N ALA A 325 1.59 24.08 21.19
CA ALA A 325 2.25 22.93 21.80
C ALA A 325 3.55 23.38 22.51
N PRO A 326 3.76 22.99 23.81
CA PRO A 326 4.90 23.45 24.61
C PRO A 326 6.19 22.68 24.25
N VAL A 327 6.46 22.58 22.96
CA VAL A 327 7.62 21.89 22.37
C VAL A 327 8.38 22.84 21.48
N SER A 328 9.70 22.72 21.45
CA SER A 328 10.52 23.60 20.61
C SER A 328 10.36 23.26 19.13
N THR A 329 10.44 24.26 18.27
CA THR A 329 10.46 24.08 16.81
C THR A 329 11.56 23.14 16.37
N GLN A 330 12.74 23.23 16.99
CA GLN A 330 13.85 22.31 16.72
C GLN A 330 13.47 20.86 16.98
N ALA A 331 12.81 20.54 18.09
CA ALA A 331 12.38 19.17 18.41
C ALA A 331 11.34 18.65 17.41
N ILE A 332 10.43 19.51 16.91
CA ILE A 332 9.46 19.18 15.87
C ILE A 332 10.18 18.81 14.58
N VAL A 333 11.11 19.66 14.13
CA VAL A 333 11.88 19.44 12.91
C VAL A 333 12.70 18.14 13.00
N GLU A 334 13.40 17.92 14.12
CA GLU A 334 14.18 16.69 14.33
C GLU A 334 13.30 15.44 14.32
N HIS A 335 12.10 15.51 14.87
CA HIS A 335 11.16 14.38 14.86
C HIS A 335 10.65 14.06 13.47
N LEU A 336 10.30 15.09 12.68
CA LEU A 336 9.76 14.96 11.34
C LEU A 336 10.82 14.87 10.25
N ALA A 337 12.09 15.19 10.55
CA ALA A 337 13.20 15.19 9.59
C ALA A 337 13.26 13.89 8.78
N VAL A 338 13.01 12.76 9.43
CA VAL A 338 13.06 11.44 8.79
C VAL A 338 12.18 11.31 7.54
N PHE A 339 11.07 12.06 7.46
CA PHE A 339 10.18 12.06 6.30
C PHE A 339 10.69 12.93 5.16
N TYR A 340 11.61 13.83 5.46
CA TYR A 340 12.18 14.80 4.53
C TYR A 340 13.65 14.53 4.22
N ASP A 341 14.33 13.62 4.96
CA ASP A 341 15.76 13.37 4.81
C ASP A 341 16.16 13.02 3.37
N THR A 342 15.29 12.32 2.63
CA THR A 342 15.55 11.95 1.24
C THR A 342 15.42 13.11 0.25
N ILE A 343 14.72 14.18 0.63
CA ILE A 343 14.39 15.30 -0.26
C ILE A 343 14.81 16.66 0.30
N ARG A 344 15.41 16.69 1.50
CA ARG A 344 15.82 17.93 2.16
C ARG A 344 17.09 18.52 1.58
N GLU A 345 18.08 17.66 1.35
CA GLU A 345 19.37 18.07 0.81
C GLU A 345 19.59 17.50 -0.60
N PRO A 346 20.20 18.26 -1.51
CA PRO A 346 20.54 17.76 -2.84
C PRO A 346 21.70 16.76 -2.79
N GLY A 347 21.70 15.84 -3.71
CA GLY A 347 22.75 14.85 -3.89
C GLY A 347 22.24 13.40 -3.86
N PRO A 348 23.05 12.45 -4.33
CA PRO A 348 22.65 11.04 -4.38
C PRO A 348 22.54 10.46 -2.98
N LEU A 349 21.41 9.81 -2.70
CA LEU A 349 21.14 9.10 -1.46
C LEU A 349 20.59 7.70 -1.76
N THR A 350 21.16 6.69 -1.09
CA THR A 350 20.68 5.32 -1.18
C THR A 350 19.63 5.07 -0.11
N ILE A 351 18.42 4.69 -0.53
CA ILE A 351 17.38 4.22 0.38
C ILE A 351 17.60 2.72 0.60
N THR A 352 18.01 2.33 1.80
CA THR A 352 18.21 0.93 2.18
C THR A 352 17.01 0.40 2.98
N SER A 353 16.87 -0.93 3.11
CA SER A 353 15.86 -1.54 3.98
C SER A 353 16.01 -1.11 5.45
N ASP A 354 17.23 -0.90 5.92
CA ASP A 354 17.49 -0.39 7.28
C ASP A 354 17.01 1.06 7.42
N TYR A 355 17.22 1.89 6.40
CA TYR A 355 16.70 3.26 6.38
C TYR A 355 15.15 3.24 6.41
N ALA A 356 14.52 2.48 5.53
CA ALA A 356 13.06 2.34 5.50
C ALA A 356 12.50 1.87 6.85
N SER A 357 13.11 0.84 7.45
CA SER A 357 12.75 0.37 8.81
C SER A 357 12.96 1.45 9.88
N SER A 358 13.97 2.31 9.74
CA SER A 358 14.21 3.41 10.68
C SER A 358 13.10 4.47 10.61
N VAL A 359 12.60 4.76 9.40
CA VAL A 359 11.45 5.67 9.18
C VAL A 359 10.21 5.13 9.90
N VAL A 360 9.90 3.84 9.69
CA VAL A 360 8.78 3.17 10.37
C VAL A 360 8.92 3.25 11.89
N ARG A 361 10.09 2.88 12.43
CA ARG A 361 10.35 2.93 13.90
C ARG A 361 10.16 4.33 14.48
N ARG A 362 10.68 5.36 13.83
CA ARG A 362 10.52 6.74 14.29
C ARG A 362 9.08 7.19 14.25
N PHE A 363 8.36 6.83 13.21
CA PHE A 363 6.96 7.17 13.05
C PHE A 363 6.08 6.59 14.17
N PHE A 364 6.27 5.31 14.50
CA PHE A 364 5.52 4.62 15.55
C PHE A 364 6.11 4.80 16.96
N ASN A 365 7.08 5.71 17.16
CA ASN A 365 7.65 5.98 18.46
C ASN A 365 6.70 6.79 19.37
N LEU A 366 5.71 6.11 19.94
CA LEU A 366 4.75 6.68 20.90
C LEU A 366 5.39 7.17 22.22
N ARG A 367 6.68 6.90 22.45
CA ARG A 367 7.43 7.40 23.61
C ARG A 367 8.04 8.79 23.38
N SER A 368 7.93 9.31 22.16
CA SER A 368 8.36 10.67 21.88
C SER A 368 7.54 11.65 22.71
N PRO A 369 8.14 12.65 23.38
CA PRO A 369 7.42 13.73 24.05
C PRO A 369 6.48 14.51 23.11
N LEU A 370 6.72 14.43 21.80
CA LEU A 370 5.90 15.06 20.77
C LEU A 370 4.62 14.29 20.46
N ALA A 371 4.56 12.98 20.75
CA ALA A 371 3.43 12.14 20.39
C ALA A 371 2.11 12.61 21.02
N GLU A 372 2.16 13.29 22.18
CA GLU A 372 1.01 13.86 22.87
C GLU A 372 0.44 15.10 22.13
N TYR A 373 1.30 15.82 21.40
CA TYR A 373 0.93 17.08 20.73
C TYR A 373 0.75 16.94 19.22
N MET A 374 1.11 15.78 18.67
CA MET A 374 0.97 15.51 17.23
C MET A 374 -0.29 14.70 16.96
N ALA A 375 -0.99 15.09 15.92
CA ALA A 375 -2.13 14.37 15.37
C ALA A 375 -1.95 14.21 13.85
N ILE A 376 -2.49 13.14 13.31
CA ILE A 376 -2.57 12.99 11.86
C ILE A 376 -4.03 13.21 11.49
N PRO A 377 -4.36 14.28 10.78
CA PRO A 377 -5.72 14.45 10.30
C PRO A 377 -6.13 13.26 9.43
N GLN A 378 -7.37 12.84 9.54
CA GLN A 378 -7.89 11.61 8.91
C GLN A 378 -7.63 11.54 7.40
N SER A 379 -7.70 12.68 6.72
CA SER A 379 -7.41 12.78 5.27
C SER A 379 -5.98 12.40 4.88
N TYR A 380 -5.02 12.46 5.82
CA TYR A 380 -3.60 12.21 5.57
C TYR A 380 -3.09 10.85 6.11
N VAL A 381 -3.91 10.10 6.84
CA VAL A 381 -3.51 8.78 7.38
C VAL A 381 -3.06 7.85 6.25
N ILE A 382 -3.80 7.82 5.16
CA ILE A 382 -3.45 6.98 4.00
C ILE A 382 -2.15 7.44 3.32
N LEU A 383 -1.88 8.75 3.26
CA LEU A 383 -0.66 9.29 2.65
C LEU A 383 0.60 8.77 3.35
N GLN A 384 0.57 8.69 4.67
CA GLN A 384 1.68 8.15 5.44
C GLN A 384 1.92 6.67 5.16
N ARG A 385 0.84 5.89 5.13
CA ARG A 385 0.91 4.48 4.78
C ARG A 385 1.58 4.27 3.42
N ILE A 386 1.19 5.06 2.43
CA ILE A 386 1.73 4.98 1.07
C ILE A 386 3.21 5.36 1.07
N ASN A 387 3.59 6.43 1.77
CA ASN A 387 4.99 6.81 1.89
C ASN A 387 5.83 5.70 2.54
N LEU A 388 5.35 5.08 3.62
CA LEU A 388 6.05 3.96 4.27
C LEU A 388 6.20 2.76 3.33
N GLY A 389 5.15 2.40 2.58
CA GLY A 389 5.21 1.34 1.58
C GLY A 389 6.14 1.67 0.42
N LEU A 390 6.15 2.92 -0.05
CA LEU A 390 7.09 3.38 -1.07
C LEU A 390 8.54 3.25 -0.58
N PHE A 391 8.85 3.73 0.63
CA PHE A 391 10.18 3.59 1.21
C PHE A 391 10.58 2.12 1.40
N ALA A 392 9.65 1.24 1.75
CA ALA A 392 9.93 -0.19 1.85
C ALA A 392 10.37 -0.76 0.50
N ILE A 393 9.64 -0.48 -0.58
CA ILE A 393 9.98 -0.92 -1.94
C ILE A 393 11.33 -0.34 -2.39
N LEU A 394 11.53 0.97 -2.23
CA LEU A 394 12.80 1.61 -2.60
C LEU A 394 13.97 1.04 -1.78
N GLY A 395 13.70 0.69 -0.51
CA GLY A 395 14.67 0.06 0.39
C GLY A 395 15.07 -1.35 -0.04
N GLU A 396 14.12 -2.17 -0.46
CA GLU A 396 14.41 -3.51 -1.00
C GLU A 396 15.20 -3.44 -2.30
N LEU A 397 14.94 -2.44 -3.15
CA LEU A 397 15.72 -2.16 -4.35
C LEU A 397 17.12 -1.62 -4.03
N SER A 398 17.37 -1.17 -2.81
CA SER A 398 18.57 -0.41 -2.40
C SER A 398 18.81 0.78 -3.34
N ALA A 399 17.74 1.49 -3.65
CA ALA A 399 17.67 2.47 -4.71
C ALA A 399 18.50 3.72 -4.41
N THR A 400 19.29 4.15 -5.37
CA THR A 400 20.14 5.35 -5.27
C THR A 400 19.74 6.37 -6.33
N ALA A 401 19.39 7.57 -5.90
CA ALA A 401 19.13 8.71 -6.80
C ALA A 401 19.31 10.04 -6.05
N ASP A 402 19.37 11.14 -6.80
CA ASP A 402 19.16 12.48 -6.24
C ASP A 402 17.63 12.73 -6.10
N TRP A 403 17.04 12.18 -5.03
CA TRP A 403 15.60 12.26 -4.78
C TRP A 403 15.11 13.71 -4.66
N ARG A 404 15.98 14.61 -4.18
CA ARG A 404 15.70 16.04 -4.10
C ARG A 404 15.55 16.64 -5.50
N ALA A 405 16.52 16.44 -6.38
CA ALA A 405 16.48 16.97 -7.74
C ALA A 405 15.26 16.43 -8.52
N ILE A 406 14.96 15.13 -8.37
CA ILE A 406 13.76 14.52 -8.96
C ILE A 406 12.48 15.14 -8.41
N SER A 407 12.41 15.39 -7.10
CA SER A 407 11.25 16.02 -6.46
C SER A 407 11.01 17.44 -6.94
N GLU A 408 12.05 18.22 -7.13
CA GLU A 408 11.96 19.59 -7.66
C GLU A 408 11.38 19.63 -9.08
N GLU A 409 11.66 18.63 -9.92
CA GLU A 409 11.02 18.48 -11.24
C GLU A 409 9.50 18.22 -11.12
N ILE A 410 9.07 17.62 -10.02
CA ILE A 410 7.68 17.16 -9.79
C ILE A 410 6.85 18.22 -9.08
N TRP A 411 7.41 18.95 -8.12
CA TRP A 411 6.68 19.92 -7.30
C TRP A 411 6.08 21.04 -8.15
N PRO A 412 4.76 21.32 -8.02
CA PRO A 412 4.10 22.35 -8.84
C PRO A 412 4.65 23.76 -8.63
N SER A 413 5.17 24.03 -7.43
CA SER A 413 5.69 25.36 -7.04
C SER A 413 7.13 25.60 -7.47
N VAL A 414 7.82 24.58 -8.01
CA VAL A 414 9.24 24.66 -8.40
C VAL A 414 9.38 24.50 -9.91
N ARG A 415 10.26 25.30 -10.51
CA ARG A 415 10.64 25.17 -11.92
C ARG A 415 12.09 24.71 -11.98
N ALA A 416 12.31 23.40 -11.87
CA ALA A 416 13.62 22.80 -12.02
C ALA A 416 13.78 22.19 -13.42
N PRO A 417 15.00 22.23 -14.01
CA PRO A 417 15.31 21.45 -15.20
C PRO A 417 15.30 19.96 -14.86
N ALA A 418 15.12 19.14 -15.90
CA ALA A 418 15.22 17.69 -15.74
C ALA A 418 16.64 17.29 -15.29
N SER A 419 16.73 16.56 -14.19
CA SER A 419 17.98 16.15 -13.52
C SER A 419 18.53 14.82 -14.03
N THR A 420 17.66 13.99 -14.66
CA THR A 420 18.01 12.67 -15.14
C THR A 420 17.60 12.48 -16.61
N PRO A 421 18.16 11.48 -17.33
CA PRO A 421 17.67 11.13 -18.68
C PRO A 421 16.17 10.79 -18.69
N MET A 422 15.66 10.12 -17.65
CA MET A 422 14.23 9.83 -17.50
C MET A 422 13.41 11.12 -17.32
N GLY A 423 13.88 12.05 -16.49
CA GLY A 423 13.26 13.37 -16.33
C GLY A 423 13.20 14.15 -17.65
N GLN A 424 14.24 14.08 -18.48
CA GLN A 424 14.24 14.69 -19.83
C GLN A 424 13.17 14.06 -20.73
N ALA A 425 13.08 12.73 -20.75
CA ALA A 425 12.08 12.01 -21.53
C ALA A 425 10.66 12.35 -21.04
N GLU A 426 10.45 12.42 -19.72
CA GLU A 426 9.18 12.79 -19.11
C GLU A 426 8.80 14.25 -19.42
N ALA A 427 9.75 15.18 -19.36
CA ALA A 427 9.51 16.57 -19.74
C ALA A 427 9.07 16.69 -21.21
N GLY A 428 9.70 15.95 -22.11
CA GLY A 428 9.30 15.85 -23.51
C GLY A 428 7.91 15.25 -23.70
N TRP A 429 7.54 14.23 -22.93
CA TRP A 429 6.19 13.66 -22.92
C TRP A 429 5.15 14.67 -22.42
N ARG A 430 5.41 15.38 -21.32
CA ARG A 430 4.50 16.42 -20.77
C ARG A 430 4.28 17.56 -21.76
N ALA A 431 5.34 18.01 -22.48
CA ALA A 431 5.25 19.09 -23.45
C ALA A 431 4.36 18.75 -24.66
N ARG A 432 4.22 17.47 -25.01
CA ARG A 432 3.36 17.01 -26.11
C ARG A 432 1.90 16.87 -25.71
N ARG A 433 1.60 16.85 -24.41
CA ARG A 433 0.21 16.68 -23.92
C ARG A 433 -0.51 18.01 -23.86
N ARG A 434 -1.75 18.03 -24.32
CA ARG A 434 -2.63 19.14 -24.02
C ARG A 434 -2.95 19.12 -22.51
N PRO A 435 -3.05 20.29 -21.84
CA PRO A 435 -3.51 20.32 -20.45
C PRO A 435 -4.83 19.54 -20.37
N ILE A 436 -4.90 18.54 -19.50
CA ILE A 436 -6.18 17.93 -19.13
C ILE A 436 -6.92 19.05 -18.42
N ALA A 437 -8.06 19.47 -18.96
CA ALA A 437 -8.89 20.46 -18.31
C ALA A 437 -9.24 19.95 -16.91
N ALA A 438 -8.92 20.76 -15.89
CA ALA A 438 -9.16 20.49 -14.49
C ALA A 438 -10.66 20.46 -14.18
#